data_892469ab4f590a7ac1f71a88ce9a1273
#
_entry.id   892469ab4f590a7ac1f71a88ce9a1273
#
_cell.length_a   1.000
_cell.length_b   1.000
_cell.length_c   1.000
_cell.angle_alpha   90.00
_cell.angle_beta   90.00
_cell.angle_gamma   90.00
#
_symmetry.space_group_name_H-M   'P 1'
#
loop_
_entity.id
_entity.type
_entity.pdbx_description
1 polymer ?
#
loop_
_entity_poly.entity_id
_entity_poly.type
_entity_poly.pdbx_seq_one_letter_code
_entity_poly.pdbx_strand_id
1 'polypeptide(L)'
;MDKILQRSNGKKDIHLAKNNFKKFFQSGCCKILNPNSYNKNNELVLINTTGGITCNDKIEINALIEKSELSICTQAAEKIYAGIGDPAKVEININLNNSSLYWLPKELILFNNSKLDRKININLSNNSNLIFYNGDLI
;
A
#
# COMPACT_ATOMS: atom_id res chain seq x y z
N MET A 1 -24.88 -24.13 11.15
CA MET A 1 -24.59 -22.70 11.04
C MET A 1 -23.19 -22.51 10.52
N ASP A 2 -23.07 -21.98 9.33
CA ASP A 2 -21.75 -21.68 8.77
C ASP A 2 -21.15 -20.52 9.58
N LYS A 3 -19.96 -20.74 10.15
CA LYS A 3 -19.22 -19.68 10.82
C LYS A 3 -18.79 -18.67 9.77
N ILE A 4 -19.38 -17.47 9.82
CA ILE A 4 -18.88 -16.35 9.01
C ILE A 4 -17.56 -15.91 9.63
N LEU A 5 -16.47 -16.17 8.91
CA LEU A 5 -15.15 -15.72 9.32
C LEU A 5 -15.02 -14.22 9.07
N GLN A 6 -14.59 -13.50 10.08
CA GLN A 6 -14.29 -12.08 9.93
C GLN A 6 -13.09 -11.91 9.00
N ARG A 7 -13.22 -11.02 8.02
CA ARG A 7 -12.17 -10.71 7.05
C ARG A 7 -11.68 -9.29 7.22
N SER A 8 -10.42 -9.08 6.93
CA SER A 8 -9.82 -7.76 6.97
C SER A 8 -10.10 -7.02 5.66
N ASN A 9 -10.61 -5.81 5.80
CA ASN A 9 -10.76 -4.88 4.70
C ASN A 9 -10.07 -3.58 5.07
N GLY A 10 -9.38 -3.00 4.12
CA GLY A 10 -8.69 -1.75 4.36
C GLY A 10 -8.55 -0.92 3.09
N LYS A 11 -8.57 0.39 3.26
CA LYS A 11 -8.37 1.34 2.19
C LYS A 11 -7.50 2.48 2.64
N LYS A 12 -6.59 2.91 1.75
CA LYS A 12 -5.77 4.10 1.89
C LYS A 12 -5.94 4.95 0.65
N ASP A 13 -6.31 6.21 0.81
CA ASP A 13 -6.32 7.20 -0.26
C ASP A 13 -5.40 8.36 0.11
N ILE A 14 -4.44 8.63 -0.76
CA ILE A 14 -3.45 9.67 -0.59
C ILE A 14 -3.53 10.61 -1.79
N HIS A 15 -3.69 11.89 -1.54
CA HIS A 15 -3.56 12.92 -2.55
C HIS A 15 -2.58 13.98 -2.04
N LEU A 16 -1.44 14.07 -2.69
CA LEU A 16 -0.41 15.06 -2.43
C LEU A 16 -0.32 15.99 -3.64
N ALA A 17 -0.48 17.29 -3.43
CA ALA A 17 -0.36 18.29 -4.48
C ALA A 17 0.48 19.46 -3.99
N LYS A 18 1.49 19.86 -4.76
CA LYS A 18 2.44 20.93 -4.41
C LYS A 18 3.01 20.74 -3.00
N ASN A 19 3.41 19.48 -2.69
CA ASN A 19 3.95 19.05 -1.41
C ASN A 19 3.01 19.24 -0.20
N ASN A 20 1.71 19.38 -0.43
CA ASN A 20 0.69 19.43 0.62
C ASN A 20 -0.33 18.33 0.45
N PHE A 21 -0.66 17.62 1.54
CA PHE A 21 -1.68 16.59 1.52
C PHE A 21 -3.07 17.20 1.36
N LYS A 22 -3.75 16.86 0.27
CA LYS A 22 -5.13 17.25 -0.02
C LYS A 22 -6.12 16.20 0.47
N LYS A 23 -5.70 14.94 0.47
CA LYS A 23 -6.46 13.83 1.00
C LYS A 23 -5.52 12.85 1.70
N PHE A 24 -5.92 12.45 2.88
CA PHE A 24 -5.19 11.52 3.72
C PHE A 24 -6.21 10.61 4.42
N PHE A 25 -6.73 9.64 3.67
CA PHE A 25 -7.79 8.77 4.15
C PHE A 25 -7.26 7.38 4.47
N GLN A 26 -7.74 6.83 5.56
CA GLN A 26 -7.45 5.46 5.96
C GLN A 26 -8.69 4.82 6.58
N SER A 27 -8.88 3.53 6.31
CA SER A 27 -9.99 2.77 6.89
C SER A 27 -9.63 1.30 7.09
N GLY A 28 -10.39 0.63 7.95
CA GLY A 28 -10.23 -0.78 8.23
C GLY A 28 -8.85 -1.12 8.82
N CYS A 29 -8.22 -2.16 8.30
CA CYS A 29 -6.90 -2.59 8.74
C CYS A 29 -5.74 -1.71 8.21
N CYS A 30 -6.04 -0.73 7.40
CA CYS A 30 -5.04 0.16 6.81
C CYS A 30 -4.80 1.39 7.68
N LYS A 31 -3.54 1.67 7.96
CA LYS A 31 -3.12 2.87 8.66
C LYS A 31 -1.94 3.52 7.94
N ILE A 32 -1.90 4.85 7.96
CA ILE A 32 -0.84 5.65 7.36
C ILE A 32 -0.24 6.52 8.46
N LEU A 33 1.07 6.49 8.59
CA LEU A 33 1.80 7.43 9.42
C LEU A 33 2.54 8.44 8.53
N ASN A 34 2.45 9.71 8.91
CA ASN A 34 3.24 10.77 8.32
C ASN A 34 4.24 11.25 9.38
N PRO A 35 5.45 10.67 9.43
CA PRO A 35 6.43 11.08 10.41
C PRO A 35 6.87 12.51 10.13
N ASN A 36 6.94 13.33 11.19
CA ASN A 36 7.55 14.65 11.11
C ASN A 36 9.06 14.45 10.96
N SER A 37 9.53 14.38 9.72
CA SER A 37 10.97 14.34 9.48
C SER A 37 11.53 15.74 9.55
N TYR A 38 12.71 15.88 10.12
CA TYR A 38 13.49 17.12 10.07
C TYR A 38 13.95 17.46 8.65
N ASN A 39 13.85 16.51 7.73
CA ASN A 39 14.11 16.68 6.31
C ASN A 39 12.84 17.17 5.62
N LYS A 40 13.00 18.08 4.68
CA LYS A 40 11.90 18.69 3.90
C LYS A 40 11.19 17.72 2.95
N ASN A 41 11.51 16.43 2.98
CA ASN A 41 10.95 15.42 2.10
C ASN A 41 9.69 14.83 2.72
N ASN A 42 8.65 14.68 1.90
CA ASN A 42 7.43 14.01 2.32
C ASN A 42 7.68 12.49 2.42
N GLU A 43 7.34 11.93 3.55
CA GLU A 43 7.46 10.50 3.81
C GLU A 43 6.17 9.96 4.39
N LEU A 44 5.79 8.76 3.95
CA LEU A 44 4.67 8.02 4.53
C LEU A 44 5.10 6.61 4.88
N VAL A 45 4.58 6.12 6.00
CA VAL A 45 4.73 4.74 6.43
C VAL A 45 3.37 4.06 6.40
N LEU A 46 3.24 3.01 5.60
CA LEU A 46 2.02 2.23 5.51
C LEU A 46 2.05 1.09 6.52
N ILE A 47 0.93 0.89 7.19
CA ILE A 47 0.78 -0.12 8.23
C ILE A 47 -0.46 -0.95 7.94
N ASN A 48 -0.33 -2.28 8.07
CA ASN A 48 -1.45 -3.19 8.21
C ASN A 48 -1.58 -3.59 9.67
N THR A 49 -2.68 -3.19 10.31
CA THR A 49 -2.88 -3.40 11.74
C THR A 49 -3.24 -4.84 12.13
N THR A 50 -3.54 -5.70 11.14
CA THR A 50 -3.85 -7.12 11.39
C THR A 50 -2.61 -8.01 11.45
N GLY A 51 -1.44 -7.47 11.17
CA GLY A 51 -0.17 -8.23 11.19
C GLY A 51 0.02 -9.23 10.05
N GLY A 52 -0.97 -9.41 9.19
CA GLY A 52 -0.90 -10.29 8.02
C GLY A 52 -2.20 -10.31 7.25
N ILE A 53 -2.18 -10.96 6.10
CA ILE A 53 -3.30 -11.05 5.15
C ILE A 53 -3.56 -12.52 4.87
N THR A 54 -4.82 -12.88 4.70
CA THR A 54 -5.24 -14.23 4.33
C THR A 54 -6.39 -14.21 3.33
N CYS A 55 -6.86 -15.37 2.92
CA CYS A 55 -7.95 -15.51 1.95
C CYS A 55 -9.15 -14.61 2.27
N ASN A 56 -9.75 -14.06 1.24
CA ASN A 56 -10.89 -13.12 1.27
C ASN A 56 -10.61 -11.75 1.90
N ASP A 57 -9.40 -11.47 2.36
CA ASP A 57 -9.02 -10.12 2.76
C ASP A 57 -8.90 -9.21 1.53
N LYS A 58 -9.22 -7.94 1.70
CA LYS A 58 -9.16 -6.94 0.63
C LYS A 58 -8.47 -5.68 1.10
N ILE A 59 -7.45 -5.26 0.35
CA ILE A 59 -6.72 -4.02 0.60
C ILE A 59 -6.64 -3.22 -0.68
N GLU A 60 -6.95 -1.94 -0.59
CA GLU A 60 -6.85 -0.99 -1.69
C GLU A 60 -6.01 0.22 -1.27
N ILE A 61 -5.05 0.59 -2.11
CA ILE A 61 -4.18 1.73 -1.90
C ILE A 61 -4.23 2.60 -3.15
N ASN A 62 -4.64 3.85 -3.00
CA ASN A 62 -4.67 4.82 -4.07
C ASN A 62 -3.77 6.00 -3.73
N ALA A 63 -2.88 6.35 -4.63
CA ALA A 63 -1.98 7.49 -4.49
C ALA A 63 -2.04 8.36 -5.74
N LEU A 64 -2.47 9.60 -5.58
CA LEU A 64 -2.40 10.64 -6.59
C LEU A 64 -1.39 11.70 -6.14
N ILE A 65 -0.33 11.88 -6.91
CA ILE A 65 0.78 12.76 -6.56
C ILE A 65 1.01 13.74 -7.70
N GLU A 66 0.85 15.02 -7.39
CA GLU A 66 0.91 16.11 -8.35
C GLU A 66 1.92 17.16 -7.92
N LYS A 67 2.86 17.49 -8.79
CA LYS A 67 3.90 18.50 -8.55
C LYS A 67 4.55 18.34 -7.16
N SER A 68 4.92 17.10 -6.82
CA SER A 68 5.38 16.75 -5.48
C SER A 68 6.41 15.65 -5.53
N GLU A 69 7.10 15.46 -4.42
CA GLU A 69 8.01 14.35 -4.18
C GLU A 69 7.56 13.61 -2.93
N LEU A 70 7.50 12.27 -3.00
CA LEU A 70 7.04 11.44 -1.90
C LEU A 70 7.84 10.14 -1.83
N SER A 71 8.19 9.75 -0.62
CA SER A 71 8.72 8.43 -0.32
C SER A 71 7.71 7.65 0.51
N ILE A 72 7.43 6.42 0.11
CA ILE A 72 6.52 5.51 0.81
C ILE A 72 7.28 4.26 1.18
N CYS A 73 7.19 3.87 2.43
CA CYS A 73 7.68 2.59 2.92
C CYS A 73 6.59 1.90 3.75
N THR A 74 6.84 0.67 4.16
CA THR A 74 5.97 -0.07 5.08
C THR A 74 6.67 -0.24 6.43
N GLN A 75 5.87 -0.36 7.49
CA GLN A 75 6.41 -0.58 8.84
C GLN A 75 7.09 -1.95 8.96
N ALA A 76 6.50 -2.96 8.35
CA ALA A 76 6.95 -4.35 8.44
C ALA A 76 6.79 -5.05 7.09
N ALA A 77 7.35 -6.25 6.99
CA ALA A 77 7.10 -7.15 5.88
C ALA A 77 5.60 -7.45 5.77
N GLU A 78 5.10 -7.55 4.55
CA GLU A 78 3.74 -7.98 4.27
C GLU A 78 3.72 -9.51 4.25
N LYS A 79 2.89 -10.11 5.11
CA LYS A 79 2.81 -11.56 5.27
C LYS A 79 1.48 -12.07 4.75
N ILE A 80 1.53 -13.05 3.84
CA ILE A 80 0.34 -13.69 3.30
C ILE A 80 0.27 -15.10 3.84
N TYR A 81 -0.76 -15.36 4.65
CA TYR A 81 -0.97 -16.67 5.28
C TYR A 81 -1.92 -17.55 4.48
N ALA A 82 -1.76 -18.85 4.64
CA ALA A 82 -2.73 -19.81 4.11
C ALA A 82 -4.11 -19.59 4.73
N GLY A 83 -5.14 -19.84 3.96
CA GLY A 83 -6.52 -19.71 4.41
C GLY A 83 -7.48 -20.46 3.51
N ILE A 84 -8.75 -20.44 3.86
CA ILE A 84 -9.83 -21.05 3.11
C ILE A 84 -10.64 -19.97 2.42
N GLY A 85 -10.87 -20.11 1.13
CA GLY A 85 -11.66 -19.19 0.34
C GLY A 85 -10.91 -18.64 -0.86
N ASP A 86 -11.37 -17.50 -1.36
CA ASP A 86 -10.77 -16.82 -2.48
C ASP A 86 -9.42 -16.19 -2.10
N PRO A 87 -8.52 -15.96 -3.06
CA PRO A 87 -7.27 -15.26 -2.77
C PRO A 87 -7.50 -13.92 -2.07
N ALA A 88 -6.56 -13.54 -1.21
CA ALA A 88 -6.48 -12.17 -0.73
C ALA A 88 -6.28 -11.22 -1.93
N LYS A 89 -6.97 -10.08 -1.93
CA LYS A 89 -6.88 -9.09 -3.01
C LYS A 89 -6.18 -7.84 -2.50
N VAL A 90 -5.11 -7.47 -3.19
CA VAL A 90 -4.39 -6.22 -2.92
C VAL A 90 -4.33 -5.44 -4.23
N GLU A 91 -4.94 -4.27 -4.24
CA GLU A 91 -4.92 -3.38 -5.40
C GLU A 91 -4.21 -2.08 -5.04
N ILE A 92 -3.22 -1.73 -5.85
CA ILE A 92 -2.42 -0.51 -5.67
C ILE A 92 -2.52 0.31 -6.95
N ASN A 93 -3.05 1.52 -6.83
CA ASN A 93 -3.20 2.45 -7.94
C ASN A 93 -2.35 3.69 -7.68
N ILE A 94 -1.40 3.95 -8.56
CA ILE A 94 -0.45 5.06 -8.44
C ILE A 94 -0.57 5.94 -9.68
N ASN A 95 -0.85 7.22 -9.47
CA ASN A 95 -0.89 8.23 -10.51
C ASN A 95 0.06 9.37 -10.17
N LEU A 96 1.06 9.59 -11.02
CA LEU A 96 2.03 10.66 -10.86
C LEU A 96 1.88 11.69 -11.99
N ASN A 97 1.88 12.96 -11.65
CA ASN A 97 1.90 14.07 -12.58
C ASN A 97 2.94 15.11 -12.16
N ASN A 98 3.98 15.32 -12.96
CA ASN A 98 5.14 16.16 -12.61
C ASN A 98 5.66 15.84 -11.22
N SER A 99 5.83 14.59 -10.89
CA SER A 99 6.12 14.13 -9.53
C SER A 99 7.14 13.02 -9.51
N SER A 100 7.76 12.83 -8.35
CA SER A 100 8.67 11.72 -8.09
C SER A 100 8.15 10.91 -6.91
N LEU A 101 8.09 9.60 -7.07
CA LEU A 101 7.70 8.67 -6.02
C LEU A 101 8.78 7.60 -5.84
N TYR A 102 9.14 7.38 -4.58
CA TYR A 102 9.96 6.26 -4.15
C TYR A 102 9.07 5.30 -3.36
N TRP A 103 8.71 4.19 -4.00
CA TRP A 103 7.90 3.14 -3.38
C TRP A 103 8.83 2.03 -2.91
N LEU A 104 9.15 2.02 -1.63
CA LEU A 104 10.17 1.15 -1.03
C LEU A 104 9.58 0.34 0.13
N PRO A 105 8.63 -0.56 -0.11
CA PRO A 105 8.08 -1.42 0.93
C PRO A 105 9.13 -2.42 1.40
N LYS A 106 8.91 -2.96 2.58
CA LYS A 106 9.61 -4.16 3.03
C LYS A 106 9.12 -5.36 2.21
N GLU A 107 9.79 -6.48 2.35
CA GLU A 107 9.53 -7.68 1.57
C GLU A 107 8.10 -8.21 1.73
N LEU A 108 7.61 -8.85 0.68
CA LEU A 108 6.39 -9.66 0.69
C LEU A 108 6.78 -11.10 1.01
N ILE A 109 6.20 -11.67 2.05
CA ILE A 109 6.44 -13.05 2.47
C ILE A 109 5.21 -13.89 2.16
N LEU A 110 5.38 -14.85 1.27
CA LEU A 110 4.33 -15.80 0.91
C LEU A 110 4.55 -17.12 1.65
N PHE A 111 3.68 -17.40 2.62
CA PHE A 111 3.72 -18.67 3.33
C PHE A 111 3.16 -19.81 2.47
N ASN A 112 3.48 -21.03 2.82
CA ASN A 112 3.03 -22.22 2.09
C ASN A 112 1.50 -22.25 1.99
N ASN A 113 0.98 -22.56 0.80
CA ASN A 113 -0.46 -22.59 0.48
C ASN A 113 -1.18 -21.23 0.63
N SER A 114 -0.47 -20.12 0.70
CA SER A 114 -1.09 -18.81 0.64
C SER A 114 -1.61 -18.52 -0.78
N LYS A 115 -2.64 -17.66 -0.86
CA LYS A 115 -3.25 -17.25 -2.13
C LYS A 115 -3.33 -15.72 -2.15
N LEU A 116 -2.66 -15.12 -3.12
CA LEU A 116 -2.64 -13.67 -3.30
C LEU A 116 -2.95 -13.31 -4.75
N ASP A 117 -3.92 -12.42 -4.93
CA ASP A 117 -4.17 -11.71 -6.18
C ASP A 117 -3.79 -10.25 -5.98
N ARG A 118 -2.65 -9.85 -6.53
CA ARG A 118 -2.10 -8.50 -6.37
C ARG A 118 -2.04 -7.80 -7.71
N LYS A 119 -2.68 -6.64 -7.78
CA LYS A 119 -2.71 -5.82 -8.98
C LYS A 119 -2.12 -4.44 -8.68
N ILE A 120 -1.19 -4.03 -9.51
CA ILE A 120 -0.53 -2.73 -9.39
C ILE A 120 -0.74 -1.99 -10.70
N ASN A 121 -1.41 -0.84 -10.63
CA ASN A 121 -1.65 0.05 -11.76
C ASN A 121 -0.84 1.33 -11.57
N ILE A 122 0.00 1.65 -12.52
CA ILE A 122 0.89 2.81 -12.45
C ILE A 122 0.68 3.67 -13.70
N ASN A 123 0.36 4.93 -13.48
CA ASN A 123 0.23 5.93 -14.53
C ASN A 123 1.20 7.08 -14.27
N LEU A 124 2.11 7.30 -15.18
CA LEU A 124 3.07 8.40 -15.13
C LEU A 124 2.73 9.40 -16.24
N SER A 125 2.52 10.66 -15.88
CA SER A 125 2.28 11.72 -16.83
C SER A 125 3.24 12.89 -16.61
N ASN A 126 3.58 13.57 -17.70
CA ASN A 126 4.56 14.65 -17.73
C ASN A 126 5.93 14.19 -17.19
N ASN A 127 6.73 15.06 -16.60
CA ASN A 127 8.05 14.73 -16.08
C ASN A 127 7.95 13.99 -14.74
N SER A 128 7.48 12.74 -14.76
CA SER A 128 7.33 11.94 -13.55
C SER A 128 8.35 10.81 -13.51
N ASN A 129 8.83 10.54 -12.30
CA ASN A 129 9.80 9.48 -12.02
C ASN A 129 9.27 8.56 -10.93
N LEU A 130 9.43 7.26 -11.14
CA LEU A 130 9.06 6.26 -10.15
C LEU A 130 10.22 5.31 -9.92
N ILE A 131 10.58 5.12 -8.66
CA ILE A 131 11.38 3.98 -8.22
C ILE A 131 10.45 3.07 -7.44
N PHE A 132 10.24 1.87 -7.97
CA PHE A 132 9.34 0.89 -7.39
C PHE A 132 10.13 -0.38 -7.07
N TYR A 133 10.24 -0.69 -5.79
CA TYR A 133 10.87 -1.91 -5.32
C TYR A 133 9.80 -2.91 -4.87
N ASN A 134 9.99 -4.17 -5.25
CA ASN A 134 9.11 -5.25 -4.83
C ASN A 134 9.94 -6.51 -4.60
N GLY A 135 10.33 -6.75 -3.36
CA GLY A 135 11.07 -7.94 -2.96
C GLY A 135 10.13 -9.00 -2.41
N ASP A 136 10.22 -10.22 -2.95
CA ASP A 136 9.37 -11.34 -2.54
C ASP A 136 10.22 -12.44 -1.89
N LEU A 137 9.72 -12.97 -0.77
CA LEU A 137 10.23 -14.16 -0.11
C LEU A 137 9.17 -15.27 -0.15
N ILE A 138 9.59 -16.40 -0.61
CA ILE A 138 8.71 -17.57 -0.77
C ILE A 138 9.18 -18.70 0.15
#